data_e33a76c11ce68a937ccd3a88c2c7bd87
#
_entry.id   e33a76c11ce68a937ccd3a88c2c7bd87
#
_cell.length_a   1.000
_cell.length_b   1.000
_cell.length_c   1.000
_cell.angle_alpha   90.00
_cell.angle_beta   90.00
_cell.angle_gamma   90.00
#
_symmetry.space_group_name_H-M   'P 1'
#
loop_
_entity.id
_entity.type
_entity.pdbx_description
1 polymer ?
#
loop_
_entity_poly.entity_id
_entity_poly.type
_entity_poly.pdbx_seq_one_letter_code
_entity_poly.pdbx_strand_id
1 'polypeptide(L)'
;MNGVNRDMKKRRRRAGGRPGVAIGTALCVVLTALVAPNIAGAAGAVPFSGEDPATGTRTVTIADITDFHGHIEHGADVAAAFTLADSHNPDNMVPVSTGDLVGGSPYESAVKQDKPTLDMAKVWGLTVSAVGNHEFDRSVADFNNRVAAPANGIDWLCANVSSANKSATGKLSHVKDYTIRTVNGKRIGFVGALTDALGSVATPQITEDADLSERAVDALNRVAGELKRSGKVDAVVALLHADASAATGLGRDVDLAYTGHTHAVKQGVADGGAPIYEAGSFGQNMAVQDLIITGHGRHAKVQVADVNLGNGTEATAVPGVLNVEGLDAHPRQAAWMSAGVVSNGSVARSRQLYTKAKDYTASAGNAVIGTLAPGTNFDKRTSVGHEGSVGMLVADANRESIMRNVYAGTRLPVVGFSNNGSLRTKQLDMDEDGKVTIREVDSLMSLQFHAAHETLTGLGLKAVLAQQFHRNDDGELEHRWLGISSNVRYRYVQCGDGGATCTLGDSDGNGNQHTGVKATVGIVDLTIDGRPIADDDLVIIASNSYLLQGGDNYSAFRAGSNYGELEMSYTQPLHEYLAAHPKLSAAVPETGTRA
;
A
#
# COMPACT_ATOMS: atom_id res chain seq x y z
N MET A 1 -22.79 64.30 5.92
CA MET A 1 -24.08 64.61 5.25
C MET A 1 -24.62 63.29 4.74
N ASN A 2 -25.54 62.83 5.50
CA ASN A 2 -26.85 62.31 5.13
C ASN A 2 -26.83 61.16 4.12
N GLY A 3 -27.31 60.01 4.40
CA GLY A 3 -28.34 59.54 5.34
C GLY A 3 -29.19 58.50 4.66
N VAL A 4 -29.46 57.45 5.43
CA VAL A 4 -30.76 56.85 5.71
C VAL A 4 -31.33 55.91 4.63
N ASN A 5 -31.34 54.60 4.84
CA ASN A 5 -32.17 53.70 5.67
C ASN A 5 -33.60 53.45 5.17
N ARG A 6 -34.02 52.20 5.32
CA ARG A 6 -35.40 51.63 5.42
C ARG A 6 -35.83 50.77 4.22
N ASP A 7 -36.38 49.65 4.41
CA ASP A 7 -37.01 48.81 5.41
C ASP A 7 -38.09 47.96 4.72
N MET A 8 -38.11 46.70 5.06
CA MET A 8 -39.20 45.74 5.13
C MET A 8 -40.57 46.04 4.44
N LYS A 9 -41.16 45.04 3.80
CA LYS A 9 -42.40 44.38 4.24
C LYS A 9 -42.90 43.25 3.34
N LYS A 10 -43.18 42.13 4.01
CA LYS A 10 -44.11 41.03 3.72
C LYS A 10 -45.32 41.39 2.86
N ARG A 11 -45.77 40.47 1.98
CA ARG A 11 -47.17 40.03 1.92
C ARG A 11 -47.37 38.66 1.29
N ARG A 12 -48.15 37.84 1.96
CA ARG A 12 -48.77 36.57 1.59
C ARG A 12 -49.92 36.82 0.59
N ARG A 13 -50.19 35.82 -0.29
CA ARG A 13 -51.51 35.18 -0.57
C ARG A 13 -51.44 34.35 -1.84
N ARG A 14 -51.62 33.04 -1.71
CA ARG A 14 -52.79 32.17 -1.92
C ARG A 14 -53.25 32.05 -3.39
N ALA A 15 -53.08 30.85 -3.88
CA ALA A 15 -54.03 29.79 -4.26
C ALA A 15 -54.29 29.60 -5.78
N GLY A 16 -54.20 28.35 -6.20
CA GLY A 16 -55.17 27.81 -7.17
C GLY A 16 -54.57 27.17 -8.42
N GLY A 17 -54.74 25.86 -8.57
CA GLY A 17 -54.77 25.22 -9.88
C GLY A 17 -53.90 23.96 -10.07
N ARG A 18 -54.40 22.79 -9.79
CA ARG A 18 -54.04 21.48 -10.38
C ARG A 18 -54.79 21.35 -11.73
N PRO A 19 -54.51 20.40 -12.64
CA PRO A 19 -53.80 19.12 -12.52
C PRO A 19 -52.94 18.72 -13.76
N GLY A 20 -52.24 17.60 -13.68
CA GLY A 20 -51.70 16.89 -14.83
C GLY A 20 -50.66 15.84 -14.45
N VAL A 21 -51.13 14.63 -14.22
CA VAL A 21 -50.37 13.43 -13.86
C VAL A 21 -49.68 12.86 -15.09
N ALA A 22 -48.40 12.54 -14.95
CA ALA A 22 -47.80 11.43 -15.68
C ALA A 22 -46.82 10.69 -14.73
N ILE A 23 -47.26 9.54 -14.26
CA ILE A 23 -46.53 8.63 -13.38
C ILE A 23 -45.67 7.74 -14.26
N GLY A 24 -44.36 7.96 -14.19
CA GLY A 24 -43.40 6.97 -14.63
C GLY A 24 -42.90 6.17 -13.41
N THR A 25 -43.44 5.00 -13.23
CA THR A 25 -43.04 4.06 -12.16
C THR A 25 -41.67 3.51 -12.44
N ALA A 26 -40.64 4.06 -11.78
CA ALA A 26 -39.38 3.37 -11.57
C ALA A 26 -39.57 2.36 -10.42
N LEU A 27 -39.53 1.09 -10.76
CA LEU A 27 -39.63 -0.02 -9.81
C LEU A 27 -38.30 -0.12 -9.06
N CYS A 28 -38.15 0.58 -7.93
CA CYS A 28 -37.15 0.26 -6.94
C CYS A 28 -37.57 -1.03 -6.25
N VAL A 29 -36.91 -2.15 -6.58
CA VAL A 29 -37.01 -3.38 -5.79
C VAL A 29 -36.17 -3.16 -4.55
N VAL A 30 -36.80 -2.69 -3.47
CA VAL A 30 -36.23 -2.76 -2.13
C VAL A 30 -36.36 -4.22 -1.71
N LEU A 31 -35.27 -4.98 -1.73
CA LEU A 31 -35.20 -6.24 -0.99
C LEU A 31 -35.21 -5.91 0.50
N THR A 32 -36.37 -5.99 1.11
CA THR A 32 -36.51 -6.03 2.56
C THR A 32 -35.89 -7.32 3.06
N ALA A 33 -34.75 -7.22 3.74
CA ALA A 33 -34.23 -8.31 4.55
C ALA A 33 -35.31 -8.71 5.56
N LEU A 34 -35.83 -9.92 5.45
CA LEU A 34 -36.67 -10.57 6.45
C LEU A 34 -35.79 -10.77 7.69
N VAL A 35 -35.99 -9.93 8.71
CA VAL A 35 -35.47 -10.15 10.05
C VAL A 35 -36.20 -11.35 10.62
N ALA A 36 -35.55 -12.51 10.60
CA ALA A 36 -36.02 -13.69 11.35
C ALA A 36 -35.81 -13.45 12.86
N PRO A 37 -36.74 -13.91 13.72
CA PRO A 37 -36.61 -13.67 15.14
C PRO A 37 -35.43 -14.44 15.73
N ASN A 38 -34.68 -13.76 16.60
CA ASN A 38 -33.58 -14.32 17.41
C ASN A 38 -34.00 -15.62 18.13
N ILE A 39 -33.51 -16.73 17.65
CA ILE A 39 -33.43 -17.94 18.43
C ILE A 39 -32.01 -17.97 19.01
N ALA A 40 -31.89 -17.75 20.32
CA ALA A 40 -30.65 -17.90 21.06
C ALA A 40 -30.29 -19.42 21.09
N GLY A 41 -29.43 -19.82 20.17
CA GLY A 41 -28.83 -21.15 20.09
C GLY A 41 -27.69 -21.08 19.08
N ALA A 42 -26.50 -21.50 19.50
CA ALA A 42 -25.21 -21.59 18.80
C ALA A 42 -25.16 -20.91 17.42
N ALA A 43 -24.74 -19.64 17.39
CA ALA A 43 -24.63 -18.91 16.15
C ALA A 43 -23.40 -19.38 15.37
N GLY A 44 -23.55 -20.44 14.59
CA GLY A 44 -22.70 -20.69 13.42
C GLY A 44 -22.98 -19.64 12.37
N ALA A 45 -22.01 -19.32 11.50
CA ALA A 45 -22.27 -18.54 10.31
C ALA A 45 -23.54 -19.07 9.62
N VAL A 46 -24.46 -18.18 9.22
CA VAL A 46 -25.68 -18.61 8.52
C VAL A 46 -25.25 -19.03 7.12
N PRO A 47 -25.40 -20.31 6.73
CA PRO A 47 -25.06 -20.72 5.37
C PRO A 47 -25.89 -19.92 4.37
N PHE A 48 -25.23 -19.37 3.37
CA PHE A 48 -25.92 -18.63 2.31
C PHE A 48 -26.72 -19.63 1.44
N SER A 49 -28.04 -19.40 1.29
CA SER A 49 -28.94 -20.21 0.45
C SER A 49 -29.21 -19.55 -0.91
N GLY A 50 -28.16 -18.98 -1.54
CA GLY A 50 -28.27 -18.35 -2.88
C GLY A 50 -28.27 -19.34 -4.05
N GLU A 51 -28.36 -20.64 -3.81
CA GLU A 51 -28.42 -21.66 -4.84
C GLU A 51 -29.83 -21.92 -5.31
N ASP A 52 -30.04 -21.84 -6.63
CA ASP A 52 -31.26 -22.31 -7.26
C ASP A 52 -30.90 -23.37 -8.34
N PRO A 53 -31.01 -24.66 -7.99
CA PRO A 53 -30.71 -25.73 -8.93
C PRO A 53 -31.59 -25.69 -10.18
N ALA A 54 -32.82 -25.15 -10.09
CA ALA A 54 -33.74 -25.08 -11.21
C ALA A 54 -33.31 -24.08 -12.27
N THR A 55 -32.64 -22.99 -11.87
CA THR A 55 -32.10 -21.95 -12.79
C THR A 55 -30.61 -22.15 -13.09
N GLY A 56 -29.93 -23.13 -12.46
CA GLY A 56 -28.49 -23.31 -12.57
C GLY A 56 -27.68 -22.21 -11.91
N THR A 57 -28.27 -21.47 -10.96
CA THR A 57 -27.59 -20.44 -10.16
C THR A 57 -26.69 -21.09 -9.12
N ARG A 58 -25.46 -20.59 -9.01
CA ARG A 58 -24.46 -21.01 -8.01
C ARG A 58 -23.76 -19.81 -7.43
N THR A 59 -23.36 -19.91 -6.18
CA THR A 59 -22.59 -18.87 -5.49
C THR A 59 -21.16 -19.34 -5.27
N VAL A 60 -20.21 -18.43 -5.53
CA VAL A 60 -18.79 -18.58 -5.22
C VAL A 60 -18.38 -17.39 -4.38
N THR A 61 -17.80 -17.64 -3.22
CA THR A 61 -17.30 -16.58 -2.33
C THR A 61 -15.83 -16.29 -2.65
N ILE A 62 -15.50 -15.03 -2.81
CA ILE A 62 -14.10 -14.56 -2.96
C ILE A 62 -13.76 -13.81 -1.69
N ALA A 63 -12.61 -14.15 -1.11
CA ALA A 63 -12.06 -13.46 0.06
C ALA A 63 -10.66 -12.95 -0.27
N ASP A 64 -10.48 -11.63 -0.24
CA ASP A 64 -9.25 -10.94 -0.62
C ASP A 64 -8.56 -10.31 0.58
N ILE A 65 -7.24 -10.50 0.64
CA ILE A 65 -6.32 -9.68 1.43
C ILE A 65 -5.40 -8.94 0.48
N THR A 66 -4.96 -7.74 0.86
CA THR A 66 -3.97 -6.98 0.10
C THR A 66 -2.91 -6.43 1.04
N ASP A 67 -1.73 -6.12 0.50
CA ASP A 67 -0.68 -5.39 1.21
C ASP A 67 -0.37 -6.03 2.58
N PHE A 68 -0.20 -7.35 2.60
CA PHE A 68 0.06 -8.08 3.85
C PHE A 68 1.45 -7.79 4.41
N HIS A 69 2.45 -7.53 3.53
CA HIS A 69 3.79 -7.11 3.89
C HIS A 69 4.42 -7.94 5.02
N GLY A 70 4.25 -9.25 4.98
CA GLY A 70 4.88 -10.13 5.95
C GLY A 70 4.48 -9.92 7.41
N HIS A 71 3.36 -9.26 7.70
CA HIS A 71 2.82 -9.05 9.05
C HIS A 71 2.27 -10.35 9.65
N ILE A 72 3.18 -11.32 9.84
CA ILE A 72 2.84 -12.68 10.30
C ILE A 72 2.25 -12.74 11.71
N GLU A 73 2.37 -11.67 12.50
CA GLU A 73 1.67 -11.51 13.78
C GLU A 73 0.15 -11.52 13.62
N HIS A 74 -0.39 -11.00 12.49
CA HIS A 74 -1.81 -11.04 12.14
C HIS A 74 -2.21 -12.30 11.37
N GLY A 75 -1.26 -13.20 11.11
CA GLY A 75 -1.50 -14.37 10.28
C GLY A 75 -2.53 -15.35 10.82
N ALA A 76 -2.73 -15.41 12.14
CA ALA A 76 -3.76 -16.23 12.76
C ALA A 76 -5.15 -15.59 12.62
N ASP A 77 -5.24 -14.26 12.63
CA ASP A 77 -6.47 -13.51 12.37
C ASP A 77 -6.95 -13.73 10.94
N VAL A 78 -6.04 -13.61 9.98
CA VAL A 78 -6.29 -13.88 8.56
C VAL A 78 -6.76 -15.33 8.36
N ALA A 79 -6.10 -16.30 9.01
CA ALA A 79 -6.52 -17.72 8.97
C ALA A 79 -7.94 -17.92 9.53
N ALA A 80 -8.28 -17.21 10.61
CA ALA A 80 -9.61 -17.25 11.20
C ALA A 80 -10.65 -16.63 10.25
N ALA A 81 -10.33 -15.51 9.61
CA ALA A 81 -11.21 -14.83 8.66
C ALA A 81 -11.48 -15.69 7.41
N PHE A 82 -10.45 -16.28 6.80
CA PHE A 82 -10.64 -17.21 5.68
C PHE A 82 -11.47 -18.43 6.08
N THR A 83 -11.27 -18.94 7.30
CA THR A 83 -12.06 -20.07 7.79
C THR A 83 -13.52 -19.69 8.00
N LEU A 84 -13.81 -18.46 8.44
CA LEU A 84 -15.18 -17.94 8.51
C LEU A 84 -15.81 -17.77 7.13
N ALA A 85 -15.07 -17.24 6.17
CA ALA A 85 -15.53 -17.08 4.80
C ALA A 85 -15.82 -18.45 4.14
N ASP A 86 -15.00 -19.47 4.42
CA ASP A 86 -15.27 -20.84 3.99
C ASP A 86 -16.51 -21.40 4.69
N SER A 87 -16.71 -21.12 5.98
CA SER A 87 -17.91 -21.55 6.72
C SER A 87 -19.19 -20.87 6.24
N HIS A 88 -19.09 -19.65 5.66
CA HIS A 88 -20.22 -18.97 5.03
C HIS A 88 -20.69 -19.71 3.77
N ASN A 89 -19.77 -20.19 2.95
CA ASN A 89 -20.06 -20.93 1.72
C ASN A 89 -19.10 -22.14 1.60
N PRO A 90 -19.39 -23.25 2.31
CA PRO A 90 -18.46 -24.35 2.49
C PRO A 90 -17.97 -24.95 1.18
N ASP A 91 -16.65 -25.14 1.07
CA ASP A 91 -15.95 -25.68 -0.10
C ASP A 91 -16.07 -24.84 -1.39
N ASN A 92 -16.68 -23.64 -1.30
CA ASN A 92 -16.92 -22.77 -2.46
C ASN A 92 -16.32 -21.36 -2.28
N MET A 93 -15.38 -21.20 -1.35
CA MET A 93 -14.63 -19.97 -1.13
C MET A 93 -13.26 -20.06 -1.81
N VAL A 94 -12.80 -18.95 -2.38
CA VAL A 94 -11.46 -18.80 -2.98
C VAL A 94 -10.72 -17.69 -2.25
N PRO A 95 -9.64 -18.01 -1.52
CA PRO A 95 -8.76 -17.00 -0.94
C PRO A 95 -7.85 -16.44 -2.04
N VAL A 96 -7.76 -15.12 -2.13
CA VAL A 96 -6.89 -14.40 -3.07
C VAL A 96 -6.10 -13.30 -2.38
N SER A 97 -5.06 -12.81 -3.06
CA SER A 97 -4.34 -11.61 -2.63
C SER A 97 -4.16 -10.65 -3.82
N THR A 98 -4.30 -9.38 -3.53
CA THR A 98 -4.11 -8.32 -4.54
C THR A 98 -2.69 -7.73 -4.51
N GLY A 99 -1.68 -8.52 -4.12
CA GLY A 99 -0.26 -8.17 -4.17
C GLY A 99 0.30 -7.62 -2.86
N ASP A 100 1.61 -7.30 -2.88
CA ASP A 100 2.39 -6.90 -1.71
C ASP A 100 2.22 -7.86 -0.51
N LEU A 101 2.22 -9.16 -0.82
CA LEU A 101 2.16 -10.21 0.19
C LEU A 101 3.45 -10.24 1.01
N VAL A 102 4.59 -9.99 0.37
CA VAL A 102 5.94 -9.96 0.93
C VAL A 102 6.60 -8.60 0.66
N GLY A 103 7.76 -8.36 1.29
CA GLY A 103 8.52 -7.12 1.16
C GLY A 103 8.04 -6.02 2.11
N GLY A 104 8.93 -5.12 2.51
CA GLY A 104 8.65 -4.13 3.55
C GLY A 104 8.22 -4.74 4.89
N SER A 105 8.62 -5.98 5.15
CA SER A 105 8.10 -6.85 6.20
C SER A 105 8.71 -6.57 7.57
N PRO A 106 7.98 -6.80 8.68
CA PRO A 106 8.54 -6.81 10.02
C PRO A 106 9.70 -7.79 10.17
N TYR A 107 10.54 -7.55 11.17
CA TYR A 107 11.79 -8.27 11.41
C TYR A 107 11.61 -9.80 11.44
N GLU A 108 10.54 -10.28 12.06
CA GLU A 108 10.24 -11.71 12.19
C GLU A 108 10.06 -12.43 10.84
N SER A 109 9.60 -11.74 9.83
CA SER A 109 9.50 -12.26 8.46
C SER A 109 10.73 -11.93 7.62
N ALA A 110 11.14 -10.65 7.62
CA ALA A 110 12.20 -10.12 6.78
C ALA A 110 13.54 -10.83 6.95
N VAL A 111 13.94 -11.18 8.19
CA VAL A 111 15.21 -11.85 8.50
C VAL A 111 15.32 -13.26 7.87
N LYS A 112 14.20 -13.87 7.54
CA LYS A 112 14.09 -15.14 6.80
C LYS A 112 13.67 -14.94 5.36
N GLN A 113 13.83 -13.72 4.84
CA GLN A 113 13.47 -13.38 3.46
C GLN A 113 12.00 -13.74 3.16
N ASP A 114 11.09 -13.41 4.08
CA ASP A 114 9.65 -13.65 4.00
C ASP A 114 9.21 -15.12 3.81
N LYS A 115 10.13 -16.05 4.09
CA LYS A 115 9.75 -17.47 4.09
C LYS A 115 8.62 -17.77 5.07
N PRO A 116 8.56 -17.21 6.30
CA PRO A 116 7.43 -17.40 7.19
C PRO A 116 6.10 -16.97 6.59
N THR A 117 6.08 -15.84 5.86
CA THR A 117 4.88 -15.34 5.15
C THR A 117 4.42 -16.31 4.06
N LEU A 118 5.34 -16.76 3.21
CA LEU A 118 5.02 -17.73 2.14
C LEU A 118 4.55 -19.08 2.70
N ASP A 119 5.12 -19.54 3.82
CA ASP A 119 4.65 -20.75 4.51
C ASP A 119 3.24 -20.53 5.10
N MET A 120 2.95 -19.32 5.58
CA MET A 120 1.64 -18.95 6.14
C MET A 120 0.57 -18.84 5.06
N ALA A 121 0.89 -18.28 3.90
CA ALA A 121 0.01 -18.25 2.74
C ALA A 121 -0.44 -19.66 2.31
N LYS A 122 0.47 -20.65 2.36
CA LYS A 122 0.11 -22.07 2.13
C LYS A 122 -0.87 -22.61 3.17
N VAL A 123 -0.69 -22.23 4.44
CA VAL A 123 -1.61 -22.62 5.53
C VAL A 123 -3.00 -22.06 5.31
N TRP A 124 -3.12 -20.86 4.76
CA TRP A 124 -4.41 -20.23 4.42
C TRP A 124 -5.06 -20.83 3.18
N GLY A 125 -4.32 -21.62 2.40
CA GLY A 125 -4.80 -22.12 1.10
C GLY A 125 -4.78 -21.06 0.01
N LEU A 126 -3.99 -19.98 0.18
CA LEU A 126 -3.83 -18.95 -0.83
C LEU A 126 -3.12 -19.51 -2.07
N THR A 127 -3.80 -19.49 -3.20
CA THR A 127 -3.27 -20.05 -4.47
C THR A 127 -3.30 -19.08 -5.63
N VAL A 128 -3.80 -17.87 -5.44
CA VAL A 128 -3.89 -16.82 -6.47
C VAL A 128 -3.48 -15.50 -5.85
N SER A 129 -2.54 -14.80 -6.47
CA SER A 129 -2.15 -13.45 -6.08
C SER A 129 -1.83 -12.59 -7.31
N ALA A 130 -2.20 -11.32 -7.29
CA ALA A 130 -1.54 -10.34 -8.16
C ALA A 130 -0.08 -10.15 -7.71
N VAL A 131 0.76 -9.62 -8.59
CA VAL A 131 2.09 -9.13 -8.25
C VAL A 131 1.95 -7.68 -7.80
N GLY A 132 2.50 -7.32 -6.64
CA GLY A 132 2.69 -5.94 -6.21
C GLY A 132 4.13 -5.46 -6.43
N ASN A 133 4.43 -4.21 -6.08
CA ASN A 133 5.77 -3.65 -6.27
C ASN A 133 6.77 -4.19 -5.25
N HIS A 134 6.33 -4.51 -4.05
CA HIS A 134 7.20 -5.02 -2.99
C HIS A 134 7.59 -6.50 -3.14
N GLU A 135 6.91 -7.25 -3.99
CA GLU A 135 7.42 -8.55 -4.42
C GLU A 135 8.81 -8.45 -5.04
N PHE A 136 9.18 -7.29 -5.57
CA PHE A 136 10.47 -7.03 -6.22
C PHE A 136 11.52 -6.37 -5.32
N ASP A 137 11.25 -6.14 -4.04
CA ASP A 137 12.17 -5.42 -3.13
C ASP A 137 13.63 -5.89 -3.16
N ARG A 138 13.85 -7.18 -3.40
CA ARG A 138 15.21 -7.74 -3.52
C ARG A 138 15.73 -7.73 -4.95
N SER A 139 14.91 -8.03 -5.89
CA SER A 139 15.08 -7.93 -7.36
C SER A 139 13.97 -8.72 -8.06
N VAL A 140 13.76 -8.45 -9.34
CA VAL A 140 12.89 -9.28 -10.21
C VAL A 140 13.41 -10.73 -10.29
N ALA A 141 14.72 -10.93 -10.28
CA ALA A 141 15.30 -12.28 -10.28
C ALA A 141 15.02 -13.05 -8.99
N ASP A 142 15.10 -12.39 -7.83
CA ASP A 142 14.75 -12.99 -6.53
C ASP A 142 13.25 -13.35 -6.48
N PHE A 143 12.39 -12.44 -6.91
CA PHE A 143 10.95 -12.71 -7.03
C PHE A 143 10.71 -13.99 -7.84
N ASN A 144 11.24 -14.08 -9.06
CA ASN A 144 11.01 -15.21 -9.93
C ASN A 144 11.52 -16.55 -9.36
N ASN A 145 12.68 -16.52 -8.71
CA ASN A 145 13.33 -17.74 -8.21
C ASN A 145 12.87 -18.19 -6.82
N ARG A 146 12.41 -17.25 -5.98
CA ARG A 146 12.09 -17.50 -4.58
C ARG A 146 10.60 -17.29 -4.29
N VAL A 147 10.07 -16.10 -4.57
CA VAL A 147 8.67 -15.74 -4.24
C VAL A 147 7.71 -16.48 -5.17
N ALA A 148 7.91 -16.36 -6.46
CA ALA A 148 7.10 -17.02 -7.49
C ALA A 148 7.51 -18.47 -7.76
N ALA A 149 8.43 -19.03 -6.96
CA ALA A 149 8.82 -20.42 -7.10
C ALA A 149 7.60 -21.36 -7.07
N PRO A 150 7.46 -22.31 -8.01
CA PRO A 150 6.29 -23.21 -8.10
C PRO A 150 6.00 -23.98 -6.81
N ALA A 151 7.03 -24.23 -6.00
CA ALA A 151 6.90 -24.90 -4.70
C ALA A 151 6.06 -24.10 -3.67
N ASN A 152 5.83 -22.81 -3.90
CA ASN A 152 4.96 -21.98 -3.06
C ASN A 152 3.48 -22.19 -3.35
N GLY A 153 3.12 -22.71 -4.54
CA GLY A 153 1.75 -23.09 -4.88
C GLY A 153 0.84 -21.91 -5.23
N ILE A 154 1.39 -20.71 -5.40
CA ILE A 154 0.66 -19.50 -5.75
C ILE A 154 0.81 -19.24 -7.25
N ASP A 155 -0.30 -19.04 -7.94
CA ASP A 155 -0.34 -18.48 -9.29
C ASP A 155 -0.20 -16.96 -9.19
N TRP A 156 0.98 -16.44 -9.56
CA TRP A 156 1.25 -15.01 -9.60
C TRP A 156 0.77 -14.42 -10.91
N LEU A 157 -0.01 -13.33 -10.83
CA LEU A 157 -0.70 -12.76 -11.99
C LEU A 157 -0.24 -11.32 -12.26
N CYS A 158 0.18 -11.05 -13.52
CA CYS A 158 0.50 -9.71 -13.99
C CYS A 158 0.34 -9.64 -15.53
N ALA A 159 -0.82 -9.20 -16.00
CA ALA A 159 -1.16 -9.17 -17.41
C ALA A 159 -0.43 -8.08 -18.21
N ASN A 160 -0.01 -6.99 -17.54
CA ASN A 160 0.66 -5.86 -18.17
C ASN A 160 2.18 -5.99 -18.31
N VAL A 161 2.77 -7.10 -17.86
CA VAL A 161 4.17 -7.47 -18.18
C VAL A 161 4.26 -8.01 -19.62
N SER A 162 5.36 -7.73 -20.31
CA SER A 162 5.56 -8.18 -21.70
C SER A 162 5.52 -9.70 -21.84
N SER A 163 5.01 -10.20 -22.99
CA SER A 163 4.97 -11.63 -23.28
C SER A 163 6.37 -12.25 -23.36
N ALA A 164 7.36 -11.48 -23.80
CA ALA A 164 8.75 -11.91 -23.85
C ALA A 164 9.28 -12.20 -22.44
N ASN A 165 8.97 -11.34 -21.48
CA ASN A 165 9.41 -11.47 -20.09
C ASN A 165 8.73 -12.63 -19.34
N LYS A 166 7.51 -13.00 -19.73
CA LYS A 166 6.77 -14.18 -19.22
C LYS A 166 7.11 -15.49 -19.93
N SER A 167 7.99 -15.46 -20.95
CA SER A 167 8.45 -16.67 -21.63
C SER A 167 9.31 -17.54 -20.71
N ALA A 168 9.55 -18.79 -21.10
CA ALA A 168 10.40 -19.71 -20.32
C ALA A 168 11.84 -19.22 -20.08
N THR A 169 12.32 -18.26 -20.89
CA THR A 169 13.63 -17.62 -20.78
C THR A 169 13.55 -16.19 -20.27
N GLY A 170 12.33 -15.69 -19.98
CA GLY A 170 12.12 -14.34 -19.46
C GLY A 170 12.38 -14.24 -17.96
N LYS A 171 12.57 -13.02 -17.49
CA LYS A 171 12.87 -12.74 -16.07
C LYS A 171 11.67 -13.03 -15.13
N LEU A 172 10.44 -13.08 -15.67
CA LEU A 172 9.18 -13.35 -14.95
C LEU A 172 8.49 -14.61 -15.47
N SER A 173 9.25 -15.68 -15.72
CA SER A 173 8.77 -16.93 -16.34
C SER A 173 7.68 -17.66 -15.51
N HIS A 174 7.50 -17.34 -14.23
CA HIS A 174 6.48 -17.92 -13.36
C HIS A 174 5.24 -17.03 -13.21
N VAL A 175 5.16 -15.90 -13.93
CA VAL A 175 4.01 -14.99 -13.93
C VAL A 175 3.07 -15.31 -15.09
N LYS A 176 1.78 -15.21 -14.82
CA LYS A 176 0.70 -15.45 -15.80
C LYS A 176 -0.14 -14.18 -15.99
N ASP A 177 -0.84 -14.07 -17.13
CA ASP A 177 -1.86 -13.02 -17.30
C ASP A 177 -3.07 -13.30 -16.42
N TYR A 178 -3.47 -14.57 -16.34
CA TYR A 178 -4.65 -15.03 -15.62
C TYR A 178 -4.52 -16.49 -15.16
N THR A 179 -5.38 -16.85 -14.24
CA THR A 179 -5.65 -18.25 -13.90
C THR A 179 -7.15 -18.50 -13.83
N ILE A 180 -7.57 -19.76 -13.99
CA ILE A 180 -8.99 -20.15 -13.87
C ILE A 180 -9.12 -21.15 -12.73
N ARG A 181 -10.09 -20.89 -11.84
CA ARG A 181 -10.51 -21.84 -10.81
C ARG A 181 -11.94 -22.30 -11.12
N THR A 182 -12.17 -23.61 -10.96
CA THR A 182 -13.52 -24.17 -11.04
C THR A 182 -14.00 -24.45 -9.63
N VAL A 183 -15.01 -23.70 -9.19
CA VAL A 183 -15.58 -23.74 -7.84
C VAL A 183 -17.09 -23.79 -7.98
N ASN A 184 -17.75 -24.65 -7.23
CA ASN A 184 -19.21 -24.88 -7.30
C ASN A 184 -19.74 -25.07 -8.75
N GLY A 185 -18.95 -25.73 -9.59
CA GLY A 185 -19.27 -25.92 -11.01
C GLY A 185 -19.17 -24.67 -11.90
N LYS A 186 -18.71 -23.53 -11.36
CA LYS A 186 -18.46 -22.29 -12.09
C LYS A 186 -16.97 -22.06 -12.32
N ARG A 187 -16.63 -21.50 -13.48
CA ARG A 187 -15.25 -21.18 -13.88
C ARG A 187 -15.00 -19.69 -13.66
N ILE A 188 -14.19 -19.38 -12.69
CA ILE A 188 -13.81 -18.01 -12.33
C ILE A 188 -12.44 -17.72 -12.90
N GLY A 189 -12.34 -16.70 -13.76
CA GLY A 189 -11.07 -16.18 -14.27
C GLY A 189 -10.56 -15.07 -13.35
N PHE A 190 -9.37 -15.27 -12.80
CA PHE A 190 -8.64 -14.22 -12.05
C PHE A 190 -7.60 -13.62 -12.98
N VAL A 191 -7.61 -12.30 -13.14
CA VAL A 191 -6.68 -11.55 -13.99
C VAL A 191 -5.95 -10.55 -13.12
N GLY A 192 -4.62 -10.56 -13.10
CA GLY A 192 -3.82 -9.65 -12.29
C GLY A 192 -3.16 -8.55 -13.12
N ALA A 193 -2.86 -7.41 -12.49
CA ALA A 193 -2.01 -6.37 -13.05
C ALA A 193 -1.32 -5.55 -11.95
N LEU A 194 -0.17 -4.96 -12.30
CA LEU A 194 0.64 -4.12 -11.43
C LEU A 194 0.48 -2.65 -11.83
N THR A 195 0.61 -1.76 -10.86
CA THR A 195 0.49 -0.31 -11.03
C THR A 195 1.33 0.25 -12.18
N ASP A 196 0.74 1.14 -12.98
CA ASP A 196 1.45 1.90 -14.03
C ASP A 196 2.55 2.82 -13.44
N ALA A 197 2.45 3.12 -12.14
CA ALA A 197 3.40 3.97 -11.43
C ALA A 197 4.66 3.24 -10.94
N LEU A 198 4.94 2.00 -11.39
CA LEU A 198 6.10 1.21 -10.94
C LEU A 198 7.41 2.01 -10.98
N GLY A 199 7.62 2.83 -12.01
CA GLY A 199 8.82 3.66 -12.14
C GLY A 199 8.98 4.75 -11.06
N SER A 200 7.94 5.03 -10.27
CA SER A 200 7.99 5.98 -9.15
C SER A 200 8.07 5.29 -7.77
N VAL A 201 7.80 3.98 -7.72
CA VAL A 201 7.76 3.19 -6.48
C VAL A 201 8.78 2.04 -6.45
N ALA A 202 9.60 1.92 -7.50
CA ALA A 202 10.68 0.94 -7.61
C ALA A 202 11.93 1.59 -8.21
N THR A 203 13.09 0.93 -8.06
CA THR A 203 14.34 1.41 -8.69
C THR A 203 14.26 1.29 -10.21
N PRO A 204 15.04 2.09 -10.98
CA PRO A 204 15.10 1.97 -12.43
C PRO A 204 15.41 0.55 -12.92
N GLN A 205 16.30 -0.17 -12.23
CA GLN A 205 16.65 -1.54 -12.57
C GLN A 205 15.43 -2.50 -12.45
N ILE A 206 14.66 -2.37 -11.36
CA ILE A 206 13.44 -3.16 -11.17
C ILE A 206 12.42 -2.83 -12.26
N THR A 207 12.24 -1.54 -12.60
CA THR A 207 11.31 -1.09 -13.63
C THR A 207 11.67 -1.65 -15.01
N GLU A 208 12.97 -1.61 -15.37
CA GLU A 208 13.49 -2.19 -16.61
C GLU A 208 13.32 -3.72 -16.63
N ASP A 209 13.65 -4.38 -15.51
CA ASP A 209 13.60 -5.83 -15.39
C ASP A 209 12.16 -6.37 -15.39
N ALA A 210 11.21 -5.65 -14.81
CA ALA A 210 9.79 -6.03 -14.82
C ALA A 210 9.16 -5.87 -16.20
N ASP A 211 9.60 -4.89 -16.98
CA ASP A 211 9.20 -4.69 -18.39
C ASP A 211 7.68 -4.62 -18.57
N LEU A 212 7.06 -3.59 -17.94
CA LEU A 212 5.63 -3.31 -18.15
C LEU A 212 5.41 -2.77 -19.57
N SER A 213 4.66 -3.50 -20.39
CA SER A 213 4.46 -3.20 -21.82
C SER A 213 3.11 -2.58 -22.17
N GLU A 214 2.18 -2.56 -21.22
CA GLU A 214 0.79 -2.12 -21.41
C GLU A 214 0.30 -1.47 -20.11
N ARG A 215 -0.66 -0.54 -20.20
CA ARG A 215 -1.31 0.00 -19.01
C ARG A 215 -2.11 -1.09 -18.30
N ALA A 216 -2.10 -1.06 -16.97
CA ALA A 216 -2.72 -2.08 -16.14
C ALA A 216 -4.21 -2.32 -16.49
N VAL A 217 -5.01 -1.26 -16.59
CA VAL A 217 -6.44 -1.36 -16.91
C VAL A 217 -6.68 -1.86 -18.34
N ASP A 218 -5.83 -1.47 -19.29
CA ASP A 218 -5.95 -1.92 -20.68
C ASP A 218 -5.66 -3.43 -20.77
N ALA A 219 -4.63 -3.92 -20.07
CA ALA A 219 -4.29 -5.34 -19.99
C ALA A 219 -5.43 -6.15 -19.33
N LEU A 220 -5.98 -5.66 -18.20
CA LEU A 220 -7.11 -6.31 -17.53
C LEU A 220 -8.33 -6.40 -18.46
N ASN A 221 -8.69 -5.32 -19.13
CA ASN A 221 -9.83 -5.27 -20.05
C ASN A 221 -9.61 -6.21 -21.26
N ARG A 222 -8.41 -6.24 -21.82
CA ARG A 222 -8.05 -7.13 -22.93
C ARG A 222 -8.23 -8.59 -22.53
N VAL A 223 -7.62 -9.01 -21.42
CA VAL A 223 -7.65 -10.42 -20.98
C VAL A 223 -9.07 -10.83 -20.53
N ALA A 224 -9.77 -9.97 -19.77
CA ALA A 224 -11.16 -10.22 -19.38
C ALA A 224 -12.06 -10.41 -20.60
N GLY A 225 -11.94 -9.53 -21.60
CA GLY A 225 -12.69 -9.63 -22.86
C GLY A 225 -12.39 -10.91 -23.65
N GLU A 226 -11.13 -11.36 -23.69
CA GLU A 226 -10.74 -12.61 -24.33
C GLU A 226 -11.37 -13.83 -23.63
N LEU A 227 -11.33 -13.86 -22.30
CA LEU A 227 -11.89 -14.93 -21.46
C LEU A 227 -13.41 -15.03 -21.62
N LYS A 228 -14.13 -13.89 -21.55
CA LYS A 228 -15.58 -13.83 -21.70
C LYS A 228 -16.00 -14.22 -23.12
N ARG A 229 -15.41 -13.61 -24.17
CA ARG A 229 -15.75 -13.90 -25.59
C ARG A 229 -15.50 -15.35 -25.97
N SER A 230 -14.41 -15.95 -25.48
CA SER A 230 -14.11 -17.36 -25.75
C SER A 230 -15.01 -18.32 -24.97
N GLY A 231 -15.79 -17.86 -23.99
CA GLY A 231 -16.61 -18.68 -23.11
C GLY A 231 -15.80 -19.59 -22.19
N LYS A 232 -14.53 -19.29 -21.97
CA LYS A 232 -13.65 -20.04 -21.07
C LYS A 232 -14.05 -19.91 -19.60
N VAL A 233 -14.65 -18.78 -19.22
CA VAL A 233 -15.03 -18.44 -17.85
C VAL A 233 -16.52 -18.09 -17.75
N ASP A 234 -17.04 -18.17 -16.55
CA ASP A 234 -18.40 -17.79 -16.19
C ASP A 234 -18.39 -16.41 -15.49
N ALA A 235 -17.32 -16.09 -14.73
CA ALA A 235 -17.07 -14.78 -14.13
C ALA A 235 -15.60 -14.39 -14.27
N VAL A 236 -15.30 -13.07 -14.18
CA VAL A 236 -13.94 -12.52 -14.15
C VAL A 236 -13.79 -11.64 -12.91
N VAL A 237 -12.73 -11.91 -12.14
CA VAL A 237 -12.26 -11.10 -11.02
C VAL A 237 -10.93 -10.46 -11.40
N ALA A 238 -10.86 -9.13 -11.35
CA ALA A 238 -9.62 -8.39 -11.53
C ALA A 238 -8.91 -8.20 -10.19
N LEU A 239 -7.60 -8.45 -10.16
CA LEU A 239 -6.71 -8.19 -9.03
C LEU A 239 -5.70 -7.13 -9.48
N LEU A 240 -5.96 -5.86 -9.16
CA LEU A 240 -5.15 -4.73 -9.60
C LEU A 240 -4.34 -4.17 -8.44
N HIS A 241 -3.05 -4.41 -8.41
CA HIS A 241 -2.19 -3.79 -7.40
C HIS A 241 -1.93 -2.30 -7.72
N ALA A 242 -2.91 -1.45 -7.44
CA ALA A 242 -2.92 0.01 -7.58
C ALA A 242 -4.07 0.61 -6.77
N ASP A 243 -4.09 1.94 -6.60
CA ASP A 243 -5.21 2.66 -5.96
C ASP A 243 -6.56 2.31 -6.60
N ALA A 244 -7.61 2.28 -5.80
CA ALA A 244 -8.97 1.97 -6.26
C ALA A 244 -9.44 2.88 -7.41
N SER A 245 -8.99 4.13 -7.47
CA SER A 245 -9.32 5.05 -8.56
C SER A 245 -8.75 4.60 -9.91
N ALA A 246 -7.62 3.88 -9.92
CA ALA A 246 -7.04 3.33 -11.15
C ALA A 246 -7.94 2.26 -11.79
N ALA A 247 -8.77 1.57 -11.01
CA ALA A 247 -9.69 0.54 -11.50
C ALA A 247 -10.97 1.09 -12.12
N THR A 248 -11.21 2.39 -12.08
CA THR A 248 -12.47 2.99 -12.62
C THR A 248 -12.67 2.73 -14.10
N GLY A 249 -11.60 2.67 -14.91
CA GLY A 249 -11.64 2.37 -16.34
C GLY A 249 -11.87 0.89 -16.70
N LEU A 250 -12.16 0.00 -15.75
CA LEU A 250 -12.48 -1.39 -16.04
C LEU A 250 -13.81 -1.52 -16.77
N GLY A 251 -13.82 -2.33 -17.82
CA GLY A 251 -14.96 -2.54 -18.71
C GLY A 251 -15.92 -3.63 -18.20
N ARG A 252 -17.05 -3.77 -18.89
CA ARG A 252 -18.16 -4.67 -18.53
C ARG A 252 -17.82 -6.17 -18.51
N ASP A 253 -16.64 -6.58 -19.02
CA ASP A 253 -16.21 -7.98 -19.03
C ASP A 253 -15.54 -8.38 -17.70
N VAL A 254 -15.30 -7.42 -16.79
CA VAL A 254 -14.92 -7.63 -15.40
C VAL A 254 -16.18 -7.60 -14.53
N ASP A 255 -16.34 -8.56 -13.64
CA ASP A 255 -17.51 -8.68 -12.76
C ASP A 255 -17.24 -8.16 -11.35
N LEU A 256 -15.99 -8.25 -10.89
CA LEU A 256 -15.54 -7.81 -9.56
C LEU A 256 -14.07 -7.38 -9.65
N ALA A 257 -13.68 -6.35 -8.91
CA ALA A 257 -12.29 -5.91 -8.82
C ALA A 257 -11.84 -5.73 -7.37
N TYR A 258 -10.64 -6.22 -7.08
CA TYR A 258 -9.89 -5.89 -5.87
C TYR A 258 -8.69 -5.04 -6.23
N THR A 259 -8.35 -4.11 -5.34
CA THR A 259 -7.23 -3.17 -5.48
C THR A 259 -6.37 -3.16 -4.22
N GLY A 260 -5.22 -2.48 -4.26
CA GLY A 260 -4.26 -2.42 -3.16
C GLY A 260 -3.29 -1.25 -3.30
N HIS A 261 -2.05 -1.40 -2.76
CA HIS A 261 -0.95 -0.44 -2.88
C HIS A 261 -1.08 0.80 -1.99
N THR A 262 -2.28 1.34 -1.78
CA THR A 262 -2.45 2.57 -0.98
C THR A 262 -2.74 2.32 0.49
N HIS A 263 -2.90 1.04 0.89
CA HIS A 263 -3.22 0.62 2.25
C HIS A 263 -4.55 1.21 2.78
N ALA A 264 -5.42 1.63 1.89
CA ALA A 264 -6.67 2.27 2.27
C ALA A 264 -7.82 1.26 2.32
N VAL A 265 -8.84 1.56 3.10
CA VAL A 265 -10.12 0.85 3.04
C VAL A 265 -11.05 1.68 2.17
N LYS A 266 -11.27 1.22 0.92
CA LYS A 266 -12.02 1.96 -0.10
C LYS A 266 -13.02 1.07 -0.84
N GLN A 267 -14.03 1.70 -1.42
CA GLN A 267 -14.97 1.10 -2.35
C GLN A 267 -15.18 2.03 -3.54
N GLY A 268 -15.39 1.45 -4.70
CA GLY A 268 -15.71 2.17 -5.93
C GLY A 268 -16.60 1.35 -6.85
N VAL A 269 -16.89 1.91 -8.01
CA VAL A 269 -17.58 1.21 -9.10
C VAL A 269 -16.88 1.56 -10.40
N ALA A 270 -16.54 0.54 -11.18
CA ALA A 270 -15.92 0.71 -12.49
C ALA A 270 -16.94 1.20 -13.54
N ASP A 271 -16.45 1.79 -14.63
CA ASP A 271 -17.28 2.23 -15.77
C ASP A 271 -18.10 1.07 -16.36
N GLY A 272 -17.57 -0.15 -16.29
CA GLY A 272 -18.28 -1.38 -16.68
C GLY A 272 -19.34 -1.86 -15.71
N GLY A 273 -19.43 -1.26 -14.52
CA GLY A 273 -20.42 -1.58 -13.46
C GLY A 273 -19.88 -2.57 -12.40
N ALA A 274 -18.66 -3.05 -12.52
CA ALA A 274 -18.06 -3.93 -11.51
C ALA A 274 -17.79 -3.16 -10.20
N PRO A 275 -18.15 -3.70 -9.01
CA PRO A 275 -17.72 -3.12 -7.76
C PRO A 275 -16.21 -3.30 -7.57
N ILE A 276 -15.59 -2.31 -6.92
CA ILE A 276 -14.15 -2.23 -6.63
C ILE A 276 -13.99 -2.17 -5.11
N TYR A 277 -13.06 -2.95 -4.55
CA TYR A 277 -12.74 -2.95 -3.12
C TYR A 277 -11.23 -2.86 -2.90
N GLU A 278 -10.82 -2.10 -1.89
CA GLU A 278 -9.47 -2.09 -1.33
C GLU A 278 -9.57 -2.39 0.17
N ALA A 279 -8.88 -3.42 0.62
CA ALA A 279 -9.08 -3.99 1.97
C ALA A 279 -8.03 -3.52 3.00
N GLY A 280 -7.44 -2.34 2.81
CA GLY A 280 -6.43 -1.84 3.75
C GLY A 280 -5.10 -2.59 3.63
N SER A 281 -4.49 -2.98 4.76
CA SER A 281 -3.16 -3.61 4.74
C SER A 281 -2.91 -4.48 5.98
N PHE A 282 -1.75 -5.15 5.99
CA PHE A 282 -1.14 -5.83 7.14
C PHE A 282 -1.98 -6.98 7.74
N GLY A 283 -2.98 -7.47 7.00
CA GLY A 283 -3.88 -8.50 7.49
C GLY A 283 -4.86 -8.02 8.58
N GLN A 284 -5.08 -6.71 8.68
CA GLN A 284 -6.05 -6.12 9.61
C GLN A 284 -7.47 -6.14 9.06
N ASN A 285 -7.61 -6.19 7.73
CA ASN A 285 -8.90 -6.24 7.05
C ASN A 285 -8.92 -7.32 5.98
N MET A 286 -10.13 -7.69 5.57
CA MET A 286 -10.40 -8.64 4.49
C MET A 286 -11.65 -8.20 3.73
N ALA A 287 -11.60 -8.20 2.40
CA ALA A 287 -12.78 -8.00 1.57
C ALA A 287 -13.42 -9.35 1.24
N VAL A 288 -14.74 -9.48 1.38
CA VAL A 288 -15.46 -10.72 1.13
C VAL A 288 -16.73 -10.46 0.33
N GLN A 289 -16.80 -11.05 -0.86
CA GLN A 289 -17.93 -10.90 -1.76
C GLN A 289 -18.40 -12.25 -2.30
N ASP A 290 -19.71 -12.38 -2.47
CA ASP A 290 -20.32 -13.50 -3.17
C ASP A 290 -20.55 -13.17 -4.64
N LEU A 291 -20.06 -14.03 -5.52
CA LEU A 291 -20.41 -14.07 -6.94
C LEU A 291 -21.61 -15.01 -7.13
N ILE A 292 -22.78 -14.45 -7.39
CA ILE A 292 -24.00 -15.22 -7.68
C ILE A 292 -24.12 -15.36 -9.19
N ILE A 293 -23.86 -16.56 -9.70
CA ILE A 293 -23.64 -16.83 -11.12
C ILE A 293 -24.74 -17.71 -11.68
N THR A 294 -25.53 -17.19 -12.63
CA THR A 294 -26.56 -17.92 -13.38
C THR A 294 -26.08 -18.19 -14.80
N GLY A 295 -26.20 -19.43 -15.27
CA GLY A 295 -25.76 -19.86 -16.59
C GLY A 295 -24.26 -20.10 -16.71
N HIS A 296 -23.74 -20.22 -17.93
CA HIS A 296 -22.34 -20.58 -18.21
C HIS A 296 -21.75 -19.82 -19.39
N GLY A 297 -20.40 -19.66 -19.38
CA GLY A 297 -19.60 -19.08 -20.44
C GLY A 297 -20.05 -17.66 -20.78
N ARG A 298 -20.03 -17.29 -22.06
CA ARG A 298 -20.39 -15.93 -22.52
C ARG A 298 -21.83 -15.49 -22.18
N HIS A 299 -22.68 -16.40 -21.74
CA HIS A 299 -24.08 -16.15 -21.36
C HIS A 299 -24.29 -16.15 -19.84
N ALA A 300 -23.25 -16.34 -19.07
CA ALA A 300 -23.33 -16.23 -17.64
C ALA A 300 -23.71 -14.81 -17.21
N LYS A 301 -24.57 -14.73 -16.20
CA LYS A 301 -24.92 -13.47 -15.53
C LYS A 301 -24.36 -13.53 -14.12
N VAL A 302 -23.67 -12.49 -13.73
CA VAL A 302 -23.03 -12.38 -12.42
C VAL A 302 -23.66 -11.23 -11.64
N GLN A 303 -23.99 -11.48 -10.40
CA GLN A 303 -24.33 -10.47 -9.40
C GLN A 303 -23.30 -10.57 -8.28
N VAL A 304 -22.86 -9.45 -7.76
CA VAL A 304 -21.93 -9.39 -6.62
C VAL A 304 -22.70 -8.92 -5.39
N ALA A 305 -22.49 -9.60 -4.27
CA ALA A 305 -23.08 -9.24 -2.99
C ALA A 305 -22.01 -9.17 -1.91
N ASP A 306 -22.09 -8.14 -1.07
CA ASP A 306 -21.22 -7.99 0.08
C ASP A 306 -21.56 -9.04 1.15
N VAL A 307 -20.53 -9.63 1.75
CA VAL A 307 -20.67 -10.62 2.79
C VAL A 307 -20.31 -10.02 4.15
N ASN A 308 -21.18 -10.20 5.13
CA ASN A 308 -20.90 -9.93 6.53
C ASN A 308 -20.79 -11.28 7.27
N LEU A 309 -19.58 -11.62 7.70
CA LEU A 309 -19.31 -12.89 8.34
C LEU A 309 -19.85 -12.95 9.79
N GLY A 310 -20.07 -11.84 10.45
CA GLY A 310 -20.44 -11.79 11.87
C GLY A 310 -19.36 -12.40 12.77
N ASN A 311 -19.75 -12.98 13.90
CA ASN A 311 -18.88 -13.80 14.77
C ASN A 311 -17.55 -13.19 15.21
N GLY A 312 -17.51 -11.87 15.40
CA GLY A 312 -16.31 -11.13 15.85
C GLY A 312 -15.63 -10.31 14.76
N THR A 313 -16.02 -10.51 13.48
CA THR A 313 -15.65 -9.52 12.46
C THR A 313 -16.49 -8.26 12.67
N GLU A 314 -15.84 -7.11 12.56
CA GLU A 314 -16.49 -5.81 12.60
C GLU A 314 -16.58 -5.27 11.19
N ALA A 315 -17.76 -4.76 10.80
CA ALA A 315 -17.90 -4.05 9.53
C ALA A 315 -17.09 -2.76 9.58
N THR A 316 -16.29 -2.51 8.56
CA THR A 316 -15.66 -1.20 8.35
C THR A 316 -16.71 -0.19 7.84
N ALA A 317 -16.28 1.04 7.58
CA ALA A 317 -17.15 2.01 6.90
C ALA A 317 -17.49 1.60 5.45
N VAL A 318 -16.78 0.61 4.89
CA VAL A 318 -16.97 0.09 3.54
C VAL A 318 -17.68 -1.27 3.63
N PRO A 319 -18.90 -1.41 3.10
CA PRO A 319 -19.60 -2.69 3.04
C PRO A 319 -18.76 -3.76 2.34
N GLY A 320 -18.80 -4.98 2.84
CA GLY A 320 -18.02 -6.10 2.28
C GLY A 320 -16.52 -6.06 2.59
N VAL A 321 -16.02 -5.06 3.33
CA VAL A 321 -14.68 -5.03 3.92
C VAL A 321 -14.80 -5.11 5.44
N LEU A 322 -14.16 -6.11 6.02
CA LEU A 322 -14.30 -6.49 7.42
C LEU A 322 -12.98 -6.25 8.15
N ASN A 323 -13.04 -5.67 9.35
CA ASN A 323 -11.92 -5.68 10.27
C ASN A 323 -11.81 -7.09 10.89
N VAL A 324 -10.62 -7.68 10.82
CA VAL A 324 -10.35 -9.04 11.31
C VAL A 324 -9.28 -9.08 12.40
N GLU A 325 -8.77 -7.93 12.80
CA GLU A 325 -7.74 -7.80 13.84
C GLU A 325 -8.25 -8.38 15.18
N GLY A 326 -7.45 -9.24 15.81
CA GLY A 326 -7.82 -9.92 17.06
C GLY A 326 -8.86 -11.04 16.92
N LEU A 327 -9.23 -11.39 15.70
CA LEU A 327 -10.27 -12.38 15.43
C LEU A 327 -9.87 -13.78 15.93
N ASP A 328 -8.59 -14.13 15.86
CA ASP A 328 -8.07 -15.42 16.31
C ASP A 328 -8.27 -15.67 17.82
N ALA A 329 -8.27 -14.60 18.61
CA ALA A 329 -8.45 -14.62 20.07
C ALA A 329 -9.89 -14.28 20.52
N HIS A 330 -10.80 -13.98 19.58
CA HIS A 330 -12.15 -13.53 19.92
C HIS A 330 -12.92 -14.60 20.73
N PRO A 331 -13.62 -14.25 21.84
CA PRO A 331 -14.32 -15.21 22.70
C PRO A 331 -15.35 -16.08 21.96
N ARG A 332 -15.97 -15.55 20.91
CA ARG A 332 -16.93 -16.33 20.08
C ARG A 332 -16.24 -17.36 19.20
N GLN A 333 -14.95 -17.22 18.89
CA GLN A 333 -14.20 -18.18 18.09
C GLN A 333 -14.23 -19.58 18.73
N ALA A 334 -13.99 -19.70 20.04
CA ALA A 334 -14.03 -20.98 20.74
C ALA A 334 -15.40 -21.67 20.60
N ALA A 335 -16.50 -20.92 20.53
CA ALA A 335 -17.83 -21.45 20.39
C ALA A 335 -18.08 -22.07 19.01
N TRP A 336 -17.69 -21.40 17.91
CA TRP A 336 -17.89 -22.03 16.59
C TRP A 336 -16.80 -23.05 16.23
N MET A 337 -15.59 -22.92 16.76
CA MET A 337 -14.59 -23.99 16.66
C MET A 337 -15.03 -25.25 17.36
N SER A 338 -15.64 -25.16 18.54
CA SER A 338 -16.19 -26.29 19.27
C SER A 338 -17.46 -26.87 18.63
N ALA A 339 -18.20 -26.08 17.86
CA ALA A 339 -19.37 -26.55 17.10
C ALA A 339 -19.01 -27.31 15.82
N GLY A 340 -17.73 -27.52 15.51
CA GLY A 340 -17.26 -28.23 14.33
C GLY A 340 -17.43 -27.46 13.02
N VAL A 341 -17.79 -26.17 13.09
CA VAL A 341 -18.00 -25.32 11.92
C VAL A 341 -16.65 -24.83 11.34
N VAL A 342 -15.60 -24.81 12.17
CA VAL A 342 -14.30 -24.28 11.81
C VAL A 342 -13.20 -25.29 12.14
N SER A 343 -12.39 -25.66 11.14
CA SER A 343 -11.13 -26.36 11.39
C SER A 343 -10.12 -25.37 12.00
N ASN A 344 -9.71 -25.60 13.24
CA ASN A 344 -8.67 -24.78 13.89
C ASN A 344 -7.25 -25.05 13.36
N GLY A 345 -7.11 -25.92 12.35
CA GLY A 345 -5.82 -26.33 11.83
C GLY A 345 -4.99 -25.18 11.28
N SER A 346 -5.61 -24.31 10.45
CA SER A 346 -4.94 -23.15 9.85
C SER A 346 -4.58 -22.08 10.88
N VAL A 347 -5.48 -21.76 11.79
CA VAL A 347 -5.26 -20.78 12.88
C VAL A 347 -4.11 -21.26 13.78
N ALA A 348 -4.16 -22.51 14.25
CA ALA A 348 -3.12 -23.08 15.11
C ALA A 348 -1.76 -23.13 14.42
N ARG A 349 -1.72 -23.49 13.13
CA ARG A 349 -0.49 -23.51 12.34
C ARG A 349 0.08 -22.10 12.12
N SER A 350 -0.77 -21.11 11.85
CA SER A 350 -0.34 -19.72 11.71
C SER A 350 0.27 -19.19 13.01
N ARG A 351 -0.34 -19.47 14.17
CA ARG A 351 0.26 -19.15 15.47
C ARG A 351 1.62 -19.85 15.68
N GLN A 352 1.73 -21.12 15.30
CA GLN A 352 3.00 -21.85 15.41
C GLN A 352 4.10 -21.26 14.53
N LEU A 353 3.75 -20.85 13.29
CA LEU A 353 4.70 -20.20 12.38
C LEU A 353 5.18 -18.87 12.95
N TYR A 354 4.28 -18.04 13.45
CA TYR A 354 4.64 -16.78 14.10
C TYR A 354 5.51 -17.02 15.35
N THR A 355 5.10 -17.91 16.28
CA THR A 355 5.90 -18.24 17.47
C THR A 355 7.29 -18.69 17.09
N LYS A 356 7.42 -19.59 16.10
CA LYS A 356 8.72 -20.09 15.63
C LYS A 356 9.58 -18.98 15.03
N ALA A 357 8.98 -18.05 14.28
CA ALA A 357 9.68 -16.88 13.75
C ALA A 357 10.18 -15.98 14.89
N LYS A 358 9.30 -15.66 15.85
CA LYS A 358 9.61 -14.86 17.03
C LYS A 358 10.71 -15.49 17.89
N ASP A 359 10.65 -16.78 18.16
CA ASP A 359 11.68 -17.50 18.93
C ASP A 359 13.03 -17.47 18.22
N TYR A 360 13.03 -17.64 16.89
CA TYR A 360 14.26 -17.57 16.09
C TYR A 360 14.91 -16.18 16.16
N THR A 361 14.10 -15.11 16.16
CA THR A 361 14.58 -13.74 16.13
C THR A 361 14.85 -13.14 17.51
N ALA A 362 14.32 -13.75 18.57
CA ALA A 362 14.33 -13.20 19.94
C ALA A 362 15.73 -12.87 20.48
N SER A 363 16.73 -13.72 20.19
CA SER A 363 18.08 -13.51 20.74
C SER A 363 18.82 -12.32 20.12
N ALA A 364 18.65 -12.11 18.82
CA ALA A 364 19.30 -11.02 18.09
C ALA A 364 18.41 -9.76 18.06
N GLY A 365 17.15 -9.92 17.75
CA GLY A 365 16.21 -8.81 17.59
C GLY A 365 15.93 -8.03 18.88
N ASN A 366 15.96 -8.68 20.04
CA ASN A 366 15.70 -8.02 21.33
C ASN A 366 16.95 -7.33 21.94
N ALA A 367 18.09 -7.35 21.26
CA ALA A 367 19.26 -6.61 21.72
C ALA A 367 18.98 -5.10 21.69
N VAL A 368 19.10 -4.46 22.87
CA VAL A 368 18.91 -3.01 23.02
C VAL A 368 20.13 -2.28 22.47
N ILE A 369 19.90 -1.37 21.53
CA ILE A 369 20.94 -0.57 20.87
C ILE A 369 20.82 0.93 21.14
N GLY A 370 19.73 1.36 21.78
CA GLY A 370 19.53 2.75 22.17
C GLY A 370 18.49 2.87 23.30
N THR A 371 18.37 4.07 23.86
CA THR A 371 17.34 4.39 24.85
C THR A 371 16.78 5.78 24.57
N LEU A 372 15.50 5.96 24.86
CA LEU A 372 14.81 7.25 24.74
C LEU A 372 14.71 7.95 26.11
N ALA A 373 14.71 9.26 26.10
CA ALA A 373 14.39 10.04 27.28
C ALA A 373 12.93 9.77 27.71
N PRO A 374 12.62 9.73 29.02
CA PRO A 374 11.26 9.46 29.48
C PRO A 374 10.21 10.37 28.84
N GLY A 375 9.13 9.76 28.34
CA GLY A 375 8.02 10.48 27.72
C GLY A 375 8.32 11.01 26.31
N THR A 376 9.36 10.51 25.65
CA THR A 376 9.70 10.87 24.27
C THR A 376 9.69 9.63 23.39
N ASN A 377 9.24 9.79 22.15
CA ASN A 377 9.37 8.83 21.07
C ASN A 377 9.60 9.58 19.76
N PHE A 378 10.11 8.90 18.77
CA PHE A 378 10.26 9.43 17.41
C PHE A 378 9.15 8.85 16.56
N ASP A 379 8.27 9.70 16.03
CA ASP A 379 7.12 9.31 15.24
C ASP A 379 7.37 9.46 13.73
N LYS A 380 6.74 8.61 12.95
CA LYS A 380 6.80 8.67 11.49
C LYS A 380 6.09 9.91 10.95
N ARG A 381 5.09 10.40 11.59
CA ARG A 381 4.25 11.55 11.29
C ARG A 381 2.80 11.24 11.65
N THR A 382 2.25 12.04 12.50
CA THR A 382 0.88 11.83 12.98
C THR A 382 -0.11 12.91 12.53
N SER A 383 0.38 14.04 11.98
CA SER A 383 -0.49 15.15 11.58
C SER A 383 -0.08 15.80 10.26
N VAL A 384 -1.07 16.30 9.53
CA VAL A 384 -0.84 17.15 8.35
C VAL A 384 -0.12 18.41 8.79
N GLY A 385 1.00 18.74 8.14
CA GLY A 385 1.74 19.99 8.38
C GLY A 385 3.02 19.87 9.19
N HIS A 386 3.43 18.67 9.62
CA HIS A 386 4.65 18.49 10.41
C HIS A 386 5.54 17.41 9.80
N GLU A 387 6.84 17.64 9.82
CA GLU A 387 7.88 16.67 9.49
C GLU A 387 7.94 15.60 10.59
N GLY A 388 7.99 14.32 10.22
CA GLY A 388 8.09 13.21 11.18
C GLY A 388 9.44 13.16 11.86
N SER A 389 9.47 13.12 13.19
CA SER A 389 10.73 13.14 13.95
C SER A 389 11.62 11.93 13.68
N VAL A 390 11.04 10.75 13.39
CA VAL A 390 11.81 9.56 13.04
C VAL A 390 12.50 9.70 11.66
N GLY A 391 11.86 10.36 10.70
CA GLY A 391 12.47 10.65 9.40
C GLY A 391 13.70 11.55 9.52
N MET A 392 13.63 12.57 10.37
CA MET A 392 14.77 13.45 10.68
C MET A 392 15.90 12.70 11.36
N LEU A 393 15.58 11.83 12.33
CA LEU A 393 16.58 10.98 13.00
C LEU A 393 17.32 10.08 12.00
N VAL A 394 16.59 9.43 11.08
CA VAL A 394 17.19 8.61 10.03
C VAL A 394 18.04 9.45 9.08
N ALA A 395 17.60 10.66 8.75
CA ALA A 395 18.39 11.58 7.93
C ALA A 395 19.71 12.01 8.62
N ASP A 396 19.67 12.31 9.92
CA ASP A 396 20.89 12.59 10.69
C ASP A 396 21.83 11.37 10.74
N ALA A 397 21.28 10.18 10.90
CA ALA A 397 22.04 8.94 10.87
C ALA A 397 22.71 8.69 9.50
N ASN A 398 21.98 8.90 8.40
CA ASN A 398 22.52 8.80 7.04
C ASN A 398 23.67 9.80 6.84
N ARG A 399 23.47 11.07 7.24
CA ARG A 399 24.48 12.12 7.17
C ARG A 399 25.76 11.70 7.91
N GLU A 400 25.64 11.27 9.17
CA GLU A 400 26.79 10.90 9.99
C GLU A 400 27.52 9.69 9.43
N SER A 401 26.80 8.67 8.96
CA SER A 401 27.37 7.46 8.36
C SER A 401 28.18 7.79 7.10
N ILE A 402 27.63 8.60 6.18
CA ILE A 402 28.35 8.99 4.95
C ILE A 402 29.56 9.87 5.26
N MET A 403 29.46 10.78 6.22
CA MET A 403 30.61 11.56 6.67
C MET A 403 31.72 10.67 7.24
N ARG A 404 31.37 9.62 7.95
CA ARG A 404 32.34 8.69 8.56
C ARG A 404 32.99 7.77 7.54
N ASN A 405 32.18 7.17 6.68
CA ASN A 405 32.59 6.05 5.84
C ASN A 405 33.12 6.47 4.46
N VAL A 406 32.69 7.62 3.92
CA VAL A 406 33.01 8.05 2.56
C VAL A 406 33.75 9.38 2.54
N TYR A 407 33.31 10.35 3.30
CA TYR A 407 33.78 11.74 3.21
C TYR A 407 34.44 12.23 4.50
N ALA A 408 35.22 11.39 5.15
CA ALA A 408 35.93 11.77 6.37
C ALA A 408 36.81 13.02 6.14
N GLY A 409 36.55 14.07 6.92
CA GLY A 409 37.32 15.33 6.83
C GLY A 409 36.94 16.24 5.64
N THR A 410 35.86 15.97 4.95
CA THR A 410 35.33 16.86 3.89
C THR A 410 35.07 18.26 4.41
N ARG A 411 35.25 19.27 3.54
CA ARG A 411 34.83 20.66 3.80
C ARG A 411 33.51 21.01 3.12
N LEU A 412 33.02 20.12 2.26
CA LEU A 412 31.70 20.31 1.64
C LEU A 412 30.61 20.07 2.70
N PRO A 413 29.52 20.82 2.65
CA PRO A 413 28.36 20.55 3.48
C PRO A 413 27.76 19.17 3.14
N VAL A 414 27.28 18.46 4.15
CA VAL A 414 26.66 17.15 4.00
C VAL A 414 25.23 17.22 4.55
N VAL A 415 24.26 16.75 3.78
CA VAL A 415 22.85 16.71 4.13
C VAL A 415 22.36 15.28 4.04
N GLY A 416 21.66 14.82 5.08
CA GLY A 416 20.97 13.55 5.07
C GLY A 416 19.50 13.70 4.69
N PHE A 417 18.95 12.68 4.00
CA PHE A 417 17.54 12.56 3.68
C PHE A 417 16.99 11.20 4.04
N SER A 418 15.69 11.16 4.30
CA SER A 418 14.89 9.96 4.44
C SER A 418 13.51 10.19 3.82
N ASN A 419 12.99 9.25 3.07
CA ASN A 419 11.63 9.32 2.55
C ASN A 419 10.65 8.58 3.45
N ASN A 420 9.46 9.15 3.59
CA ASN A 420 8.44 8.65 4.50
C ASN A 420 7.94 7.23 4.13
N GLY A 421 7.92 6.91 2.83
CA GLY A 421 7.56 5.58 2.31
C GLY A 421 8.51 4.47 2.77
N SER A 422 9.79 4.78 2.99
CA SER A 422 10.78 3.81 3.46
C SER A 422 10.68 3.48 4.95
N LEU A 423 9.88 4.22 5.72
CA LEU A 423 9.66 4.00 7.15
C LEU A 423 8.38 3.19 7.34
N ARG A 424 8.47 1.96 7.84
CA ARG A 424 7.37 0.98 7.84
C ARG A 424 6.59 0.88 9.14
N THR A 425 7.09 1.45 10.24
CA THR A 425 6.37 1.53 11.53
C THR A 425 5.92 2.96 11.82
N LYS A 426 4.96 3.12 12.73
CA LYS A 426 4.42 4.44 13.12
C LYS A 426 5.40 5.25 13.95
N GLN A 427 6.27 4.58 14.69
CA GLN A 427 7.23 5.18 15.62
C GLN A 427 8.45 4.26 15.79
N LEU A 428 9.53 4.78 16.37
CA LEU A 428 10.78 4.05 16.58
C LEU A 428 10.65 3.02 17.69
N ASP A 429 10.27 3.43 18.90
CA ASP A 429 10.02 2.54 20.04
C ASP A 429 8.55 2.08 19.97
N MET A 430 8.36 0.88 19.41
CA MET A 430 7.02 0.32 19.18
C MET A 430 6.38 -0.20 20.46
N ASP A 431 7.20 -0.68 21.40
CA ASP A 431 6.77 -1.26 22.66
C ASP A 431 6.56 -0.19 23.75
N GLU A 432 6.96 1.06 23.49
CA GLU A 432 6.86 2.24 24.38
C GLU A 432 7.55 2.03 25.75
N ASP A 433 8.59 1.19 25.79
CA ASP A 433 9.34 0.87 27.01
C ASP A 433 10.58 1.77 27.22
N GLY A 434 10.82 2.70 26.30
CA GLY A 434 11.96 3.63 26.32
C GLY A 434 13.27 3.00 25.86
N LYS A 435 13.23 1.79 25.29
CA LYS A 435 14.38 1.12 24.70
C LYS A 435 14.19 0.98 23.21
N VAL A 436 15.27 1.05 22.48
CA VAL A 436 15.28 0.79 21.04
C VAL A 436 16.08 -0.47 20.77
N THR A 437 15.45 -1.42 20.15
CA THR A 437 16.01 -2.74 19.83
C THR A 437 16.38 -2.87 18.36
N ILE A 438 17.22 -3.85 18.03
CA ILE A 438 17.53 -4.21 16.63
C ILE A 438 16.24 -4.48 15.85
N ARG A 439 15.30 -5.24 16.42
CA ARG A 439 14.02 -5.56 15.79
C ARG A 439 13.21 -4.32 15.41
N GLU A 440 13.15 -3.33 16.29
CA GLU A 440 12.41 -2.09 16.03
C GLU A 440 13.03 -1.29 14.89
N VAL A 441 14.35 -1.14 14.86
CA VAL A 441 15.05 -0.47 13.76
C VAL A 441 14.89 -1.21 12.44
N ASP A 442 15.08 -2.53 12.45
CA ASP A 442 14.97 -3.33 11.23
C ASP A 442 13.52 -3.46 10.74
N SER A 443 12.53 -3.38 11.64
CA SER A 443 11.12 -3.29 11.26
C SER A 443 10.75 -1.91 10.72
N LEU A 444 11.30 -0.84 11.32
CA LEU A 444 11.10 0.53 10.84
C LEU A 444 11.65 0.72 9.42
N MET A 445 12.80 0.11 9.11
CA MET A 445 13.55 0.32 7.87
C MET A 445 13.72 -1.01 7.11
N SER A 446 12.63 -1.78 6.95
CA SER A 446 12.68 -3.17 6.48
C SER A 446 12.84 -3.34 4.96
N LEU A 447 12.88 -2.26 4.17
CA LEU A 447 13.13 -2.32 2.74
C LEU A 447 14.58 -2.66 2.43
N GLN A 448 14.81 -3.33 1.30
CA GLN A 448 16.13 -3.87 0.94
C GLN A 448 16.95 -2.86 0.11
N PHE A 449 17.10 -1.64 0.61
CA PHE A 449 17.94 -0.62 0.00
C PHE A 449 19.36 -0.63 0.56
N HIS A 450 20.28 0.01 -0.16
CA HIS A 450 21.63 0.29 0.30
C HIS A 450 21.72 1.73 0.81
N ALA A 451 22.62 1.98 1.74
CA ALA A 451 23.06 3.33 2.04
C ALA A 451 23.78 3.91 0.81
N ALA A 452 23.46 5.14 0.44
CA ALA A 452 23.98 5.75 -0.78
C ALA A 452 24.29 7.24 -0.59
N HIS A 453 25.09 7.76 -1.50
CA HIS A 453 25.45 9.17 -1.55
C HIS A 453 25.53 9.69 -2.99
N GLU A 454 25.41 10.99 -3.13
CA GLU A 454 25.69 11.73 -4.35
C GLU A 454 26.11 13.18 -4.04
N THR A 455 26.39 13.97 -5.05
CA THR A 455 26.69 15.38 -4.91
C THR A 455 25.72 16.20 -5.77
N LEU A 456 24.95 17.09 -5.15
CA LEU A 456 24.11 18.07 -5.81
C LEU A 456 24.75 19.47 -5.80
N THR A 457 24.30 20.33 -6.69
CA THR A 457 24.49 21.78 -6.54
C THR A 457 23.46 22.34 -5.54
N GLY A 458 23.68 23.53 -4.99
CA GLY A 458 22.70 24.22 -4.15
C GLY A 458 21.37 24.42 -4.87
N LEU A 459 21.39 24.65 -6.18
CA LEU A 459 20.20 24.73 -7.01
C LEU A 459 19.48 23.36 -7.10
N GLY A 460 20.23 22.28 -7.32
CA GLY A 460 19.70 20.92 -7.30
C GLY A 460 19.05 20.57 -5.96
N LEU A 461 19.70 20.94 -4.85
CA LEU A 461 19.13 20.75 -3.52
C LEU A 461 17.84 21.56 -3.31
N LYS A 462 17.78 22.83 -3.78
CA LYS A 462 16.53 23.61 -3.76
C LYS A 462 15.43 22.96 -4.59
N ALA A 463 15.76 22.33 -5.71
CA ALA A 463 14.79 21.60 -6.52
C ALA A 463 14.23 20.38 -5.78
N VAL A 464 15.08 19.59 -5.10
CA VAL A 464 14.64 18.48 -4.22
C VAL A 464 13.68 18.97 -3.14
N LEU A 465 14.07 20.04 -2.42
CA LEU A 465 13.26 20.62 -1.36
C LEU A 465 11.90 21.13 -1.87
N ALA A 466 11.86 21.68 -3.09
CA ALA A 466 10.63 22.16 -3.72
C ALA A 466 9.71 21.02 -4.17
N GLN A 467 10.25 19.84 -4.53
CA GLN A 467 9.45 18.66 -4.91
C GLN A 467 8.65 18.04 -3.76
N GLN A 468 8.92 18.43 -2.52
CA GLN A 468 8.04 18.08 -1.39
C GLN A 468 6.64 18.68 -1.54
N PHE A 469 6.48 19.73 -2.35
CA PHE A 469 5.23 20.46 -2.51
C PHE A 469 4.63 20.15 -3.88
N HIS A 470 3.46 19.57 -3.90
CA HIS A 470 2.70 19.28 -5.12
C HIS A 470 1.25 19.71 -4.94
N ARG A 471 0.50 19.77 -6.04
CA ARG A 471 -0.95 19.99 -5.97
C ARG A 471 -1.66 18.66 -6.11
N ASN A 472 -2.62 18.43 -5.22
CA ASN A 472 -3.54 17.31 -5.34
C ASN A 472 -4.55 17.54 -6.48
N ASP A 473 -5.42 16.58 -6.71
CA ASP A 473 -6.43 16.62 -7.77
C ASP A 473 -7.43 17.78 -7.62
N ASP A 474 -7.62 18.27 -6.38
CA ASP A 474 -8.47 19.44 -6.07
C ASP A 474 -7.72 20.77 -6.27
N GLY A 475 -6.45 20.73 -6.64
CA GLY A 475 -5.59 21.90 -6.85
C GLY A 475 -5.03 22.51 -5.56
N GLU A 476 -5.25 21.88 -4.41
CA GLU A 476 -4.71 22.32 -3.13
C GLU A 476 -3.22 21.95 -3.00
N LEU A 477 -2.45 22.81 -2.32
CA LEU A 477 -1.04 22.55 -2.06
C LEU A 477 -0.88 21.47 -0.99
N GLU A 478 -0.32 20.35 -1.36
CA GLU A 478 0.02 19.24 -0.50
C GLU A 478 1.52 19.18 -0.23
N HIS A 479 1.91 18.83 0.99
CA HIS A 479 3.31 18.72 1.40
C HIS A 479 3.66 17.26 1.70
N ARG A 480 4.47 16.64 0.84
CA ARG A 480 5.08 15.32 1.06
C ARG A 480 6.39 15.50 1.78
N TRP A 481 6.37 15.34 3.08
CA TRP A 481 7.54 15.56 3.90
C TRP A 481 8.65 14.52 3.66
N LEU A 482 9.87 15.02 3.42
CA LEU A 482 11.09 14.26 3.61
C LEU A 482 11.56 14.42 5.06
N GLY A 483 12.17 13.40 5.63
CA GLY A 483 13.07 13.58 6.75
C GLY A 483 14.34 14.24 6.26
N ILE A 484 14.73 15.36 6.87
CA ILE A 484 15.90 16.14 6.48
C ILE A 484 16.81 16.30 7.71
N SER A 485 18.12 16.14 7.55
CA SER A 485 19.06 16.23 8.67
C SER A 485 19.00 17.57 9.40
N SER A 486 19.19 17.54 10.70
CA SER A 486 18.99 18.64 11.64
C SER A 486 19.84 19.88 11.39
N ASN A 487 20.87 19.78 10.54
CA ASN A 487 21.76 20.89 10.17
C ASN A 487 21.23 21.77 9.03
N VAL A 488 20.08 21.44 8.40
CA VAL A 488 19.47 22.21 7.32
C VAL A 488 18.40 23.14 7.85
N ARG A 489 18.35 24.34 7.30
CA ARG A 489 17.25 25.30 7.50
C ARG A 489 16.94 25.97 6.18
N TYR A 490 15.68 26.13 5.84
CA TYR A 490 15.22 26.88 4.68
C TYR A 490 13.85 27.49 4.93
N ARG A 491 13.50 28.47 4.11
CA ARG A 491 12.13 28.98 4.00
C ARG A 491 11.62 28.72 2.58
N TYR A 492 10.31 28.61 2.44
CA TYR A 492 9.69 28.48 1.13
C TYR A 492 8.61 29.55 0.93
N VAL A 493 8.49 30.01 -0.32
CA VAL A 493 7.47 30.96 -0.77
C VAL A 493 6.58 30.27 -1.80
N GLN A 494 5.27 30.39 -1.65
CA GLN A 494 4.32 29.86 -2.60
C GLN A 494 4.38 30.67 -3.91
N CYS A 495 4.41 30.01 -5.05
CA CYS A 495 4.50 30.64 -6.35
C CYS A 495 3.14 31.13 -6.82
N GLY A 496 2.91 32.45 -6.76
CA GLY A 496 1.74 33.15 -7.31
C GLY A 496 0.37 32.76 -6.75
N ASP A 497 -0.58 33.66 -6.85
CA ASP A 497 -1.99 33.39 -6.55
C ASP A 497 -2.60 32.56 -7.69
N GLY A 498 -3.43 31.56 -7.34
CA GLY A 498 -4.25 30.83 -8.30
C GLY A 498 -3.56 29.79 -9.17
N GLY A 499 -2.40 29.23 -8.74
CA GLY A 499 -1.75 28.11 -9.42
C GLY A 499 -0.57 28.49 -10.33
N ALA A 500 -0.06 29.72 -10.22
CA ALA A 500 1.20 30.10 -10.87
C ALA A 500 2.36 29.23 -10.32
N THR A 501 3.29 28.86 -11.20
CA THR A 501 4.48 28.10 -10.88
C THR A 501 5.71 28.99 -10.95
N CYS A 502 6.68 28.80 -10.05
CA CYS A 502 8.02 29.36 -10.19
C CYS A 502 8.85 28.52 -11.14
N THR A 503 9.81 29.14 -11.80
CA THR A 503 10.84 28.41 -12.53
C THR A 503 12.00 28.14 -11.58
N LEU A 504 12.27 26.86 -11.31
CA LEU A 504 13.48 26.41 -10.63
C LEU A 504 14.45 25.81 -11.64
N GLY A 505 15.72 25.84 -11.34
CA GLY A 505 16.68 25.05 -12.09
C GLY A 505 16.42 23.56 -11.88
N ASP A 506 16.39 22.80 -12.97
CA ASP A 506 16.34 21.34 -12.97
C ASP A 506 17.54 20.81 -13.75
N SER A 507 17.85 19.55 -13.58
CA SER A 507 18.84 18.87 -14.39
C SER A 507 18.22 17.71 -15.15
N ASP A 508 18.79 17.40 -16.32
CA ASP A 508 18.34 16.32 -17.21
C ASP A 508 18.79 14.92 -16.78
N GLY A 509 19.29 14.76 -15.57
CA GLY A 509 19.88 13.50 -15.12
C GLY A 509 21.28 13.20 -15.69
N ASN A 510 21.77 14.04 -16.63
CA ASN A 510 23.11 13.96 -17.23
C ASN A 510 24.07 15.02 -16.69
N GLY A 511 23.70 15.71 -15.62
CA GLY A 511 24.49 16.78 -15.01
C GLY A 511 24.30 18.16 -15.65
N ASN A 512 23.42 18.30 -16.65
CA ASN A 512 23.05 19.59 -17.21
C ASN A 512 21.89 20.19 -16.44
N GLN A 513 22.02 21.41 -15.98
CA GLN A 513 20.92 22.13 -15.35
C GLN A 513 19.95 22.68 -16.39
N HIS A 514 18.70 22.26 -16.33
CA HIS A 514 17.62 22.86 -17.11
C HIS A 514 16.98 24.00 -16.34
N THR A 515 17.01 25.18 -16.93
CA THR A 515 16.17 26.30 -16.50
C THR A 515 14.77 26.05 -17.06
N GLY A 516 13.80 25.75 -16.22
CA GLY A 516 12.43 25.62 -16.69
C GLY A 516 11.51 24.68 -15.93
N VAL A 517 11.97 24.00 -14.88
CA VAL A 517 11.06 23.20 -14.03
C VAL A 517 10.09 24.13 -13.32
N LYS A 518 8.82 23.83 -13.52
CA LYS A 518 7.74 24.50 -12.82
C LYS A 518 7.58 23.87 -11.45
N ALA A 519 7.88 24.65 -10.40
CA ALA A 519 7.64 24.25 -9.01
C ALA A 519 6.48 25.05 -8.42
N THR A 520 5.82 24.46 -7.45
CA THR A 520 4.71 25.10 -6.71
C THR A 520 5.21 26.06 -5.65
N VAL A 521 6.47 25.91 -5.23
CA VAL A 521 7.14 26.78 -4.25
C VAL A 521 8.55 27.14 -4.70
N GLY A 522 9.03 28.32 -4.29
CA GLY A 522 10.44 28.70 -4.35
C GLY A 522 11.11 28.47 -3.01
N ILE A 523 12.33 27.95 -3.00
CA ILE A 523 13.14 27.78 -1.79
C ILE A 523 14.03 29.00 -1.59
N VAL A 524 13.94 29.61 -0.42
CA VAL A 524 14.70 30.81 -0.04
C VAL A 524 15.43 30.58 1.29
N ASP A 525 16.44 31.37 1.55
CA ASP A 525 17.21 31.37 2.81
C ASP A 525 17.72 29.96 3.21
N LEU A 526 18.13 29.16 2.21
CA LEU A 526 18.74 27.86 2.46
C LEU A 526 20.08 28.00 3.17
N THR A 527 20.20 27.37 4.33
CA THR A 527 21.44 27.27 5.10
C THR A 527 21.72 25.83 5.50
N ILE A 528 23.01 25.46 5.52
CA ILE A 528 23.51 24.19 6.05
C ILE A 528 24.58 24.50 7.10
N ASP A 529 24.48 23.93 8.28
CA ASP A 529 25.35 24.24 9.42
C ASP A 529 25.43 25.77 9.69
N GLY A 530 24.31 26.49 9.47
CA GLY A 530 24.20 27.95 9.62
C GLY A 530 24.86 28.78 8.51
N ARG A 531 25.40 28.17 7.45
CA ARG A 531 26.02 28.87 6.31
C ARG A 531 25.03 28.94 5.13
N PRO A 532 24.82 30.12 4.55
CA PRO A 532 24.01 30.23 3.33
C PRO A 532 24.61 29.40 2.18
N ILE A 533 23.72 28.79 1.37
CA ILE A 533 24.11 27.97 0.22
C ILE A 533 23.71 28.67 -1.07
N ALA A 534 24.72 28.95 -1.90
CA ALA A 534 24.55 29.49 -3.24
C ALA A 534 24.13 28.40 -4.24
N ASP A 535 23.61 28.80 -5.40
CA ASP A 535 23.10 27.85 -6.41
C ASP A 535 24.18 26.93 -6.98
N ASP A 536 25.43 27.40 -7.04
CA ASP A 536 26.60 26.70 -7.56
C ASP A 536 27.44 25.98 -6.47
N ASP A 537 27.10 26.15 -5.20
CA ASP A 537 27.77 25.40 -4.12
C ASP A 537 27.50 23.91 -4.25
N LEU A 538 28.53 23.09 -4.01
CA LEU A 538 28.41 21.65 -4.00
C LEU A 538 28.03 21.16 -2.60
N VAL A 539 27.03 20.28 -2.54
CA VAL A 539 26.50 19.67 -1.32
C VAL A 539 26.50 18.15 -1.48
N ILE A 540 27.08 17.44 -0.53
CA ILE A 540 27.02 15.99 -0.47
C ILE A 540 25.65 15.59 0.12
N ILE A 541 24.99 14.67 -0.55
CA ILE A 541 23.70 14.12 -0.15
C ILE A 541 23.90 12.69 0.33
N ALA A 542 23.27 12.34 1.44
CA ALA A 542 23.29 11.00 2.04
C ALA A 542 21.85 10.48 2.20
N SER A 543 21.54 9.30 1.70
CA SER A 543 20.23 8.68 1.83
C SER A 543 20.29 7.19 1.50
N ASN A 544 19.14 6.60 1.17
CA ASN A 544 19.06 5.27 0.57
C ASN A 544 19.15 5.34 -0.96
N SER A 545 19.56 4.24 -1.57
CA SER A 545 19.75 4.13 -3.03
C SER A 545 18.46 4.37 -3.83
N TYR A 546 17.30 3.99 -3.30
CA TYR A 546 16.00 4.22 -3.96
C TYR A 546 15.68 5.72 -4.09
N LEU A 547 15.81 6.48 -3.00
CA LEU A 547 15.48 7.91 -3.02
C LEU A 547 16.43 8.68 -3.94
N LEU A 548 17.74 8.43 -3.87
CA LEU A 548 18.73 9.11 -4.72
C LEU A 548 18.58 8.77 -6.20
N GLN A 549 17.96 7.65 -6.54
CA GLN A 549 17.58 7.32 -7.91
C GLN A 549 16.23 7.92 -8.34
N GLY A 550 15.67 8.84 -7.56
CA GLY A 550 14.44 9.58 -7.87
C GLY A 550 13.16 8.89 -7.43
N GLY A 551 13.25 7.97 -6.48
CA GLY A 551 12.09 7.32 -5.86
C GLY A 551 11.11 8.33 -5.25
N ASP A 552 9.85 7.92 -5.05
CA ASP A 552 8.74 8.75 -4.54
C ASP A 552 8.54 10.05 -5.34
N ASN A 553 8.90 10.05 -6.64
CA ASN A 553 8.85 11.21 -7.54
C ASN A 553 9.81 12.37 -7.20
N TYR A 554 10.86 12.13 -6.41
CA TYR A 554 11.92 13.11 -6.16
C TYR A 554 12.97 13.09 -7.28
N SER A 555 12.53 13.34 -8.51
CA SER A 555 13.36 13.23 -9.72
C SER A 555 14.58 14.16 -9.72
N ALA A 556 14.57 15.23 -8.92
CA ALA A 556 15.69 16.17 -8.81
C ALA A 556 16.97 15.53 -8.23
N PHE A 557 16.87 14.43 -7.48
CA PHE A 557 18.05 13.67 -7.07
C PHE A 557 18.82 13.08 -8.25
N ARG A 558 18.16 12.73 -9.36
CA ARG A 558 18.83 12.22 -10.58
C ARG A 558 19.82 13.20 -11.22
N ALA A 559 19.78 14.45 -10.78
CA ALA A 559 20.76 15.47 -11.16
C ALA A 559 22.11 15.32 -10.48
N GLY A 560 22.20 14.45 -9.49
CA GLY A 560 23.42 14.23 -8.71
C GLY A 560 24.58 13.71 -9.53
N SER A 561 25.78 14.14 -9.18
CA SER A 561 27.05 13.60 -9.64
C SER A 561 27.68 12.77 -8.52
N ASN A 562 28.67 11.95 -8.86
CA ASN A 562 29.39 11.10 -7.88
C ASN A 562 28.46 10.19 -7.05
N TYR A 563 27.39 9.68 -7.68
CA TYR A 563 26.55 8.68 -7.06
C TYR A 563 27.35 7.44 -6.69
N GLY A 564 27.12 6.94 -5.48
CA GLY A 564 27.74 5.70 -5.00
C GLY A 564 26.88 5.02 -3.95
N GLU A 565 26.81 3.70 -4.02
CA GLU A 565 26.19 2.85 -2.99
C GLU A 565 27.28 2.25 -2.10
N LEU A 566 26.99 2.11 -0.81
CA LEU A 566 27.83 1.39 0.12
C LEU A 566 27.40 -0.09 0.16
N GLU A 567 28.36 -0.99 0.37
CA GLU A 567 28.05 -2.41 0.62
C GLU A 567 27.46 -2.61 2.04
N MET A 568 26.47 -1.78 2.40
CA MET A 568 25.76 -1.88 3.68
C MET A 568 24.27 -1.62 3.48
N SER A 569 23.44 -2.36 4.26
CA SER A 569 22.01 -2.08 4.35
C SER A 569 21.78 -0.64 4.79
N TYR A 570 20.73 -0.04 4.30
CA TYR A 570 20.36 1.30 4.69
C TYR A 570 19.84 1.40 6.15
N THR A 571 19.61 0.28 6.85
CA THR A 571 19.36 0.24 8.30
C THR A 571 20.64 0.48 9.11
N GLN A 572 21.79 0.11 8.56
CA GLN A 572 23.08 0.17 9.26
C GLN A 572 23.46 1.59 9.75
N PRO A 573 23.22 2.68 9.00
CA PRO A 573 23.43 4.04 9.50
C PRO A 573 22.70 4.33 10.81
N LEU A 574 21.45 3.91 10.96
CA LEU A 574 20.69 4.13 12.19
C LEU A 574 21.20 3.25 13.34
N HIS A 575 21.58 2.01 13.09
CA HIS A 575 22.26 1.16 14.10
C HIS A 575 23.53 1.82 14.63
N GLU A 576 24.38 2.34 13.75
CA GLU A 576 25.62 3.02 14.11
C GLU A 576 25.37 4.32 14.88
N TYR A 577 24.36 5.08 14.46
CA TYR A 577 23.96 6.31 15.10
C TYR A 577 23.48 6.07 16.55
N LEU A 578 22.61 5.09 16.74
CA LEU A 578 22.10 4.70 18.06
C LEU A 578 23.20 4.20 18.98
N ALA A 579 24.16 3.44 18.45
CA ALA A 579 25.32 2.99 19.21
C ALA A 579 26.23 4.16 19.65
N ALA A 580 26.37 5.19 18.81
CA ALA A 580 27.14 6.40 19.11
C ALA A 580 26.38 7.38 20.03
N HIS A 581 25.05 7.40 19.93
CA HIS A 581 24.14 8.28 20.68
C HIS A 581 23.14 7.46 21.52
N PRO A 582 23.59 6.74 22.56
CA PRO A 582 22.77 5.75 23.26
C PRO A 582 21.62 6.34 24.07
N LYS A 583 21.54 7.67 24.17
CA LYS A 583 20.43 8.40 24.83
C LYS A 583 19.91 9.47 23.90
N LEU A 584 18.71 9.29 23.41
CA LEU A 584 18.06 10.22 22.50
C LEU A 584 16.99 11.03 23.23
N SER A 585 16.83 12.28 22.82
CA SER A 585 15.69 13.13 23.18
C SER A 585 15.00 13.63 21.93
N ALA A 586 13.68 13.58 21.89
CA ALA A 586 12.88 13.76 20.68
C ALA A 586 12.62 15.21 20.26
N ALA A 587 13.34 16.18 20.73
CA ALA A 587 13.16 17.55 20.29
C ALA A 587 13.97 17.80 19.00
N VAL A 588 13.46 17.37 17.85
CA VAL A 588 14.04 17.72 16.55
C VAL A 588 13.25 18.90 15.98
N PRO A 589 13.87 20.06 15.75
CA PRO A 589 13.16 21.21 15.20
C PRO A 589 12.84 20.99 13.71
N GLU A 590 11.71 21.51 13.25
CA GLU A 590 11.36 21.54 11.82
C GLU A 590 12.47 22.20 10.99
N THR A 591 12.80 21.59 9.85
CA THR A 591 13.86 22.07 8.98
C THR A 591 13.38 23.14 8.00
N GLY A 592 12.09 23.12 7.63
CA GLY A 592 11.50 24.04 6.66
C GLY A 592 10.32 24.83 7.21
N THR A 593 10.27 26.14 6.94
CA THR A 593 9.17 27.01 7.32
C THR A 593 8.67 27.83 6.14
N ARG A 594 7.36 28.16 6.14
CA ARG A 594 6.81 29.11 5.16
C ARG A 594 7.35 30.52 5.45
N ALA A 595 7.81 31.21 4.38
CA ALA A 595 8.26 32.60 4.45
C ALA A 595 7.11 33.60 4.52
#